data_8610bac143fd5291cbb376e6ba42f1cf
#
_entry.id   8610bac143fd5291cbb376e6ba42f1cf
#
_cell.length_a   1.000
_cell.length_b   1.000
_cell.length_c   1.000
_cell.angle_alpha   90.00
_cell.angle_beta   90.00
_cell.angle_gamma   90.00
#
_symmetry.space_group_name_H-M   'P 1'
#
loop_
_entity.id
_entity.type
_entity.pdbx_description
1 polymer ?
#
loop_
_entity_poly.entity_id
_entity_poly.type
_entity_poly.pdbx_seq_one_letter_code
_entity_poly.pdbx_strand_id
1 'polypeptide(L)'
;AVSGEIRALADVAPFLHTAPIVPVSAHTGAGIEALRRELTRALRVIPPRDDRGWFRLAIDRAFTVRGRGAVVTGTLRGGPLERGQAVRIEPGGMVARVRELQVHNRSVERVTDGGRTAVNLAGVEAEALRRGQVLATDPGAIAVTDRLLVALRSPAGPGRGERSWGEGETLRLHVATESADVIVSRAGRAPIALPGGETVALLRLDRPVAAAAGDRFALRRPSPSAT
;
A
#
# COMPACT_ATOMS: atom_id res chain seq x y z
N ALA A 1 16.50 15.93 23.33
CA ALA A 1 15.10 15.55 23.62
C ALA A 1 14.54 14.62 22.55
N VAL A 2 14.19 15.08 21.35
CA VAL A 2 13.48 14.29 20.30
C VAL A 2 14.22 13.00 19.89
N SER A 3 15.53 13.05 19.71
CA SER A 3 16.30 11.83 19.35
C SER A 3 16.25 10.75 20.45
N GLY A 4 16.19 11.15 21.72
CA GLY A 4 16.00 10.23 22.84
C GLY A 4 14.61 9.60 22.84
N GLU A 5 13.58 10.39 22.58
CA GLU A 5 12.20 9.90 22.46
C GLU A 5 12.04 8.93 21.31
N ILE A 6 12.67 9.20 20.13
CA ILE A 6 12.68 8.27 19.00
C ILE A 6 13.36 6.96 19.38
N ARG A 7 14.49 7.01 20.11
CA ARG A 7 15.18 5.80 20.57
C ARG A 7 14.35 4.99 21.57
N ALA A 8 13.57 5.63 22.41
CA ALA A 8 12.66 4.96 23.34
C ALA A 8 11.52 4.20 22.62
N LEU A 9 11.24 4.50 21.35
CA LEU A 9 10.29 3.75 20.54
C LEU A 9 10.88 2.46 19.97
N ALA A 10 12.18 2.22 20.11
CA ALA A 10 12.84 1.05 19.52
C ALA A 10 12.32 -0.27 20.11
N ASP A 11 11.82 -0.29 21.34
CA ASP A 11 11.18 -1.47 21.94
C ASP A 11 9.90 -1.89 21.20
N VAL A 12 9.21 -0.92 20.58
CA VAL A 12 7.99 -1.13 19.79
C VAL A 12 8.29 -1.31 18.31
N ALA A 13 9.41 -0.76 17.85
CA ALA A 13 9.86 -0.78 16.47
C ALA A 13 11.36 -1.10 16.41
N PRO A 14 11.75 -2.40 16.46
CA PRO A 14 13.14 -2.82 16.63
C PRO A 14 14.12 -2.26 15.58
N PHE A 15 13.65 -1.94 14.37
CA PHE A 15 14.49 -1.33 13.34
C PHE A 15 15.04 0.06 13.76
N LEU A 16 14.43 0.74 14.72
CA LEU A 16 14.91 2.03 15.25
C LEU A 16 16.18 1.90 16.08
N HIS A 17 16.54 0.69 16.57
CA HIS A 17 17.82 0.50 17.26
C HIS A 17 19.01 0.82 16.37
N THR A 18 18.95 0.44 15.09
CA THR A 18 20.04 0.58 14.12
C THR A 18 19.82 1.68 13.10
N ALA A 19 18.59 2.22 13.00
CA ALA A 19 18.29 3.27 12.04
C ALA A 19 19.05 4.55 12.37
N PRO A 20 19.69 5.22 11.38
CA PRO A 20 20.33 6.51 11.57
C PRO A 20 19.25 7.57 11.84
N ILE A 21 19.49 8.41 12.86
CA ILE A 21 18.65 9.57 13.15
C ILE A 21 19.41 10.81 12.70
N VAL A 22 18.87 11.51 11.71
CA VAL A 22 19.49 12.71 11.14
C VAL A 22 18.65 13.94 11.48
N PRO A 23 19.09 14.80 12.42
CA PRO A 23 18.42 16.06 12.68
C PRO A 23 18.54 16.99 11.46
N VAL A 24 17.42 17.57 11.04
CA VAL A 24 17.36 18.50 9.91
C VAL A 24 16.51 19.71 10.19
N SER A 25 16.84 20.81 9.56
CA SER A 25 16.01 22.02 9.53
C SER A 25 15.82 22.47 8.09
N ALA A 26 14.60 22.38 7.58
CA ALA A 26 14.28 22.86 6.23
C ALA A 26 14.44 24.40 6.11
N HIS A 27 14.25 25.13 7.21
CA HIS A 27 14.37 26.58 7.24
C HIS A 27 15.83 27.05 7.11
N THR A 28 16.74 26.41 7.83
CA THR A 28 18.16 26.81 7.86
C THR A 28 19.04 25.99 6.91
N GLY A 29 18.53 24.89 6.36
CA GLY A 29 19.32 23.94 5.59
C GLY A 29 20.21 23.03 6.43
N ALA A 30 20.24 23.20 7.75
CA ALA A 30 21.08 22.39 8.63
C ALA A 30 20.72 20.91 8.52
N GLY A 31 21.73 20.02 8.39
CA GLY A 31 21.58 18.58 8.32
C GLY A 31 21.14 18.02 6.96
N ILE A 32 20.75 18.84 5.97
CA ILE A 32 20.24 18.37 4.68
C ILE A 32 21.29 17.53 3.94
N GLU A 33 22.55 17.93 3.94
CA GLU A 33 23.63 17.16 3.30
C GLU A 33 23.90 15.83 4.01
N ALA A 34 23.76 15.79 5.34
CA ALA A 34 23.84 14.53 6.08
C ALA A 34 22.68 13.60 5.71
N LEU A 35 21.45 14.12 5.61
CA LEU A 35 20.30 13.36 5.15
C LEU A 35 20.50 12.80 3.75
N ARG A 36 20.99 13.60 2.81
CA ARG A 36 21.29 13.15 1.43
C ARG A 36 22.27 11.98 1.42
N ARG A 37 23.34 12.08 2.21
CA ARG A 37 24.34 10.99 2.32
C ARG A 37 23.72 9.71 2.85
N GLU A 38 22.92 9.78 3.92
CA GLU A 38 22.26 8.61 4.49
C GLU A 38 21.23 8.01 3.55
N LEU A 39 20.44 8.80 2.84
CA LEU A 39 19.52 8.32 1.82
C LEU A 39 20.25 7.64 0.67
N THR A 40 21.34 8.22 0.18
CA THR A 40 22.17 7.62 -0.88
C THR A 40 22.77 6.28 -0.42
N ARG A 41 23.25 6.22 0.83
CA ARG A 41 23.75 4.98 1.42
C ARG A 41 22.66 3.91 1.50
N ALA A 42 21.46 4.26 1.99
CA ALA A 42 20.32 3.36 2.08
C ALA A 42 19.93 2.80 0.71
N LEU A 43 19.90 3.64 -0.34
CA LEU A 43 19.56 3.21 -1.69
C LEU A 43 20.52 2.15 -2.25
N ARG A 44 21.80 2.15 -1.85
CA ARG A 44 22.79 1.17 -2.31
C ARG A 44 22.60 -0.24 -1.74
N VAL A 45 21.92 -0.35 -0.61
CA VAL A 45 21.70 -1.64 0.07
C VAL A 45 20.27 -2.17 -0.10
N ILE A 46 19.38 -1.40 -0.73
CA ILE A 46 18.03 -1.87 -1.06
C ILE A 46 18.14 -2.84 -2.23
N PRO A 47 17.71 -4.10 -2.06
CA PRO A 47 17.71 -5.05 -3.18
C PRO A 47 16.77 -4.57 -4.28
N PRO A 48 17.05 -4.94 -5.55
CA PRO A 48 16.12 -4.72 -6.65
C PRO A 48 14.74 -5.27 -6.29
N ARG A 49 13.69 -4.59 -6.74
CA ARG A 49 12.33 -5.09 -6.56
C ARG A 49 12.11 -6.31 -7.46
N ASP A 50 11.39 -7.30 -6.95
CA ASP A 50 10.99 -8.46 -7.76
C ASP A 50 10.08 -7.99 -8.89
N ASP A 51 10.52 -8.24 -10.12
CA ASP A 51 9.67 -8.20 -11.30
C ASP A 51 8.83 -9.49 -11.31
N ARG A 52 7.54 -9.36 -11.05
CA ARG A 52 6.61 -10.47 -11.01
C ARG A 52 6.04 -10.83 -12.39
N GLY A 53 6.54 -10.19 -13.46
CA GLY A 53 6.03 -10.36 -14.82
C GLY A 53 4.64 -9.73 -15.06
N TRP A 54 3.99 -9.19 -14.03
CA TRP A 54 2.74 -8.45 -14.11
C TRP A 54 2.81 -7.20 -13.24
N PHE A 55 2.16 -6.14 -13.67
CA PHE A 55 2.13 -4.91 -12.90
C PHE A 55 0.80 -4.72 -12.18
N ARG A 56 0.83 -3.92 -11.13
CA ARG A 56 -0.32 -3.28 -10.54
C ARG A 56 -0.03 -1.84 -10.18
N LEU A 57 -1.04 -1.00 -10.33
CA LEU A 57 -1.03 0.38 -9.87
C LEU A 57 -2.26 0.61 -9.02
N ALA A 58 -2.07 0.79 -7.71
CA ALA A 58 -3.16 1.16 -6.81
C ALA A 58 -3.53 2.63 -7.03
N ILE A 59 -4.76 2.90 -7.43
CA ILE A 59 -5.25 4.25 -7.72
C ILE A 59 -5.35 5.05 -6.42
N ASP A 60 -4.62 6.15 -6.34
CA ASP A 60 -4.73 7.11 -5.24
C ASP A 60 -5.61 8.31 -5.58
N ARG A 61 -5.67 8.70 -6.86
CA ARG A 61 -6.55 9.75 -7.39
C ARG A 61 -7.03 9.39 -8.78
N ALA A 62 -8.26 9.77 -9.08
CA ALA A 62 -8.83 9.78 -10.43
C ALA A 62 -9.42 11.16 -10.71
N PHE A 63 -9.23 11.69 -11.90
CA PHE A 63 -9.73 13.00 -12.30
C PHE A 63 -9.77 13.12 -13.81
N THR A 64 -10.61 14.04 -14.29
CA THR A 64 -10.71 14.37 -15.70
C THR A 64 -9.73 15.49 -16.05
N VAL A 65 -8.98 15.33 -17.13
CA VAL A 65 -8.14 16.38 -17.72
C VAL A 65 -8.79 16.85 -19.01
N ARG A 66 -9.07 18.15 -19.09
CA ARG A 66 -9.70 18.75 -20.28
C ARG A 66 -8.92 18.38 -21.55
N GLY A 67 -9.61 17.80 -22.53
CA GLY A 67 -9.04 17.35 -23.79
C GLY A 67 -8.25 16.02 -23.73
N ARG A 68 -8.05 15.44 -22.55
CA ARG A 68 -7.33 14.16 -22.39
C ARG A 68 -8.18 13.04 -21.80
N GLY A 69 -9.33 13.36 -21.15
CA GLY A 69 -10.21 12.38 -20.53
C GLY A 69 -9.73 11.92 -19.17
N ALA A 70 -9.97 10.65 -18.83
CA ALA A 70 -9.70 10.08 -17.52
C ALA A 70 -8.20 9.91 -17.26
N VAL A 71 -7.74 10.41 -16.12
CA VAL A 71 -6.36 10.25 -15.63
C VAL A 71 -6.41 9.69 -14.22
N VAL A 72 -5.61 8.67 -13.97
CA VAL A 72 -5.39 8.15 -12.62
C VAL A 72 -3.94 8.32 -12.22
N THR A 73 -3.71 8.47 -10.92
CA THR A 73 -2.35 8.44 -10.35
C THR A 73 -2.24 7.34 -9.30
N GLY A 74 -1.05 6.79 -9.17
CA GLY A 74 -0.77 5.75 -8.20
C GLY A 74 0.69 5.35 -8.20
N THR A 75 1.04 4.37 -7.37
CA THR A 75 2.37 3.78 -7.35
C THR A 75 2.36 2.48 -8.13
N LEU A 76 3.16 2.42 -9.19
CA LEU A 76 3.38 1.21 -9.98
C LEU A 76 4.21 0.21 -9.17
N ARG A 77 3.84 -1.06 -9.22
CA ARG A 77 4.58 -2.18 -8.61
C ARG A 77 4.51 -3.41 -9.50
N GLY A 78 5.54 -4.22 -9.45
CA GLY A 78 5.64 -5.49 -10.15
C GLY A 78 6.35 -5.36 -11.48
N GLY A 79 5.66 -5.44 -12.59
CA GLY A 79 6.24 -5.40 -13.92
C GLY A 79 6.08 -4.07 -14.65
N PRO A 80 6.47 -4.00 -15.91
CA PRO A 80 6.38 -2.80 -16.73
C PRO A 80 4.94 -2.47 -17.12
N LEU A 81 4.69 -1.18 -17.32
CA LEU A 81 3.49 -0.64 -17.93
C LEU A 81 3.88 0.16 -19.16
N GLU A 82 3.22 -0.08 -20.29
CA GLU A 82 3.53 0.54 -21.56
C GLU A 82 2.34 1.31 -22.13
N ARG A 83 2.64 2.33 -22.91
CA ARG A 83 1.64 3.04 -23.70
C ARG A 83 0.98 2.08 -24.71
N GLY A 84 -0.33 2.23 -24.91
CA GLY A 84 -1.12 1.36 -25.78
C GLY A 84 -1.56 0.04 -25.13
N GLN A 85 -1.02 -0.33 -23.98
CA GLN A 85 -1.35 -1.56 -23.28
C GLN A 85 -2.80 -1.55 -22.79
N ALA A 86 -3.48 -2.70 -22.89
CA ALA A 86 -4.76 -2.92 -22.25
C ALA A 86 -4.55 -3.21 -20.76
N VAL A 87 -5.40 -2.62 -19.94
CA VAL A 87 -5.37 -2.78 -18.47
C VAL A 87 -6.76 -3.07 -17.94
N ARG A 88 -6.82 -3.83 -16.87
CA ARG A 88 -8.05 -4.12 -16.15
C ARG A 88 -8.08 -3.33 -14.85
N ILE A 89 -9.26 -2.83 -14.48
CA ILE A 89 -9.50 -2.02 -13.28
C ILE A 89 -10.35 -2.82 -12.33
N GLU A 90 -9.80 -3.15 -11.16
CA GLU A 90 -10.46 -3.98 -10.16
C GLU A 90 -10.57 -3.24 -8.81
N PRO A 91 -11.65 -3.44 -8.04
CA PRO A 91 -12.90 -4.11 -8.38
C PRO A 91 -13.69 -3.37 -9.47
N GLY A 92 -14.42 -4.13 -10.27
CA GLY A 92 -15.32 -3.58 -11.30
C GLY A 92 -15.15 -4.23 -12.67
N GLY A 93 -14.00 -4.87 -12.92
CA GLY A 93 -13.73 -5.61 -14.16
C GLY A 93 -13.66 -4.74 -15.43
N MET A 94 -13.58 -3.42 -15.27
CA MET A 94 -13.52 -2.50 -16.42
C MET A 94 -12.21 -2.69 -17.17
N VAL A 95 -12.27 -2.58 -18.50
CA VAL A 95 -11.09 -2.61 -19.36
C VAL A 95 -10.85 -1.24 -19.95
N ALA A 96 -9.61 -0.79 -19.88
CA ALA A 96 -9.17 0.48 -20.45
C ALA A 96 -7.88 0.28 -21.24
N ARG A 97 -7.52 1.26 -22.05
CA ARG A 97 -6.24 1.29 -22.77
C ARG A 97 -5.41 2.47 -22.28
N VAL A 98 -4.14 2.22 -22.01
CA VAL A 98 -3.17 3.27 -21.66
C VAL A 98 -2.94 4.17 -22.86
N ARG A 99 -3.33 5.45 -22.76
CA ARG A 99 -3.14 6.43 -23.82
C ARG A 99 -1.81 7.17 -23.64
N GLU A 100 -1.48 7.52 -22.40
CA GLU A 100 -0.26 8.24 -22.06
C GLU A 100 0.20 7.84 -20.64
N LEU A 101 1.51 7.85 -20.45
CA LEU A 101 2.17 7.65 -19.16
C LEU A 101 3.01 8.86 -18.81
N GLN A 102 2.98 9.28 -17.55
CA GLN A 102 3.82 10.37 -17.05
C GLN A 102 4.47 10.00 -15.72
N VAL A 103 5.77 10.27 -15.62
CA VAL A 103 6.57 10.17 -14.40
C VAL A 103 7.25 11.51 -14.18
N HIS A 104 7.09 12.11 -13.00
CA HIS A 104 7.61 13.44 -12.66
C HIS A 104 7.26 14.52 -13.70
N ASN A 105 6.01 14.54 -14.18
CA ASN A 105 5.50 15.44 -15.21
C ASN A 105 6.17 15.31 -16.60
N ARG A 106 6.85 14.20 -16.85
CA ARG A 106 7.44 13.89 -18.15
C ARG A 106 6.69 12.72 -18.78
N SER A 107 6.30 12.86 -20.05
CA SER A 107 5.72 11.77 -20.83
C SER A 107 6.77 10.70 -21.09
N VAL A 108 6.38 9.43 -20.93
CA VAL A 108 7.24 8.27 -21.14
C VAL A 108 6.46 7.19 -21.89
N GLU A 109 7.14 6.39 -22.69
CA GLU A 109 6.51 5.28 -23.40
C GLU A 109 6.34 4.04 -22.50
N ARG A 110 7.23 3.88 -21.50
CA ARG A 110 7.27 2.72 -20.62
C ARG A 110 7.70 3.14 -19.21
N VAL A 111 7.11 2.52 -18.22
CA VAL A 111 7.52 2.61 -16.80
C VAL A 111 7.87 1.21 -16.33
N THR A 112 9.09 1.00 -15.86
CA THR A 112 9.58 -0.31 -15.37
C THR A 112 9.69 -0.39 -13.87
N ASP A 113 10.03 0.73 -13.23
CA ASP A 113 10.33 0.79 -11.81
C ASP A 113 9.18 1.39 -11.02
N GLY A 114 9.01 0.88 -9.80
CA GLY A 114 8.04 1.40 -8.87
C GLY A 114 8.26 2.88 -8.60
N GLY A 115 7.27 3.68 -8.96
CA GLY A 115 7.26 5.12 -8.74
C GLY A 115 5.84 5.64 -8.86
N ARG A 116 5.68 6.92 -8.49
CA ARG A 116 4.41 7.60 -8.72
C ARG A 116 4.24 7.85 -10.21
N THR A 117 3.20 7.26 -10.78
CA THR A 117 2.90 7.31 -12.21
C THR A 117 1.51 7.89 -12.41
N ALA A 118 1.37 8.79 -13.38
CA ALA A 118 0.08 9.22 -13.91
C ALA A 118 -0.20 8.43 -15.19
N VAL A 119 -1.40 7.89 -15.30
CA VAL A 119 -1.85 7.07 -16.43
C VAL A 119 -3.12 7.69 -17.00
N ASN A 120 -3.04 8.15 -18.24
CA ASN A 120 -4.21 8.57 -19.00
C ASN A 120 -4.85 7.33 -19.63
N LEU A 121 -6.14 7.17 -19.42
CA LEU A 121 -6.90 5.99 -19.84
C LEU A 121 -7.91 6.34 -20.92
N ALA A 122 -8.02 5.47 -21.92
CA ALA A 122 -9.08 5.50 -22.91
C ALA A 122 -10.07 4.36 -22.66
N GLY A 123 -11.36 4.61 -22.96
CA GLY A 123 -12.42 3.62 -22.82
C GLY A 123 -13.10 3.59 -21.45
N VAL A 124 -12.73 4.53 -20.57
CA VAL A 124 -13.39 4.71 -19.25
C VAL A 124 -13.53 6.21 -18.95
N GLU A 125 -14.57 6.56 -18.20
CA GLU A 125 -14.78 7.89 -17.68
C GLU A 125 -14.19 8.01 -16.27
N ALA A 126 -13.74 9.22 -15.90
CA ALA A 126 -13.07 9.42 -14.61
C ALA A 126 -14.02 9.20 -13.41
N GLU A 127 -15.32 9.45 -13.61
CA GLU A 127 -16.38 9.27 -12.60
C GLU A 127 -16.61 7.79 -12.24
N ALA A 128 -16.24 6.88 -13.15
CA ALA A 128 -16.27 5.43 -12.88
C ALA A 128 -15.05 4.93 -12.10
N LEU A 129 -14.04 5.79 -11.95
CA LEU A 129 -12.78 5.48 -11.31
C LEU A 129 -12.74 6.07 -9.90
N ARG A 130 -12.24 5.28 -8.95
CA ARG A 130 -12.13 5.73 -7.56
C ARG A 130 -10.82 5.28 -6.91
N ARG A 131 -10.43 5.98 -5.88
CA ARG A 131 -9.37 5.55 -4.97
C ARG A 131 -9.68 4.15 -4.44
N GLY A 132 -8.66 3.31 -4.32
CA GLY A 132 -8.78 1.93 -3.84
C GLY A 132 -8.86 0.89 -4.95
N GLN A 133 -9.31 1.28 -6.15
CA GLN A 133 -9.19 0.39 -7.30
C GLN A 133 -7.74 0.20 -7.72
N VAL A 134 -7.50 -0.86 -8.46
CA VAL A 134 -6.18 -1.28 -8.93
C VAL A 134 -6.22 -1.48 -10.44
N LEU A 135 -5.27 -0.87 -11.15
CA LEU A 135 -4.96 -1.23 -12.54
C LEU A 135 -4.03 -2.44 -12.53
N ALA A 136 -4.33 -3.44 -13.35
CA ALA A 136 -3.48 -4.62 -13.52
C ALA A 136 -3.52 -5.13 -14.96
N THR A 137 -2.47 -5.84 -15.38
CA THR A 137 -2.45 -6.56 -16.67
C THR A 137 -2.97 -7.97 -16.55
N ASP A 138 -2.65 -8.64 -15.46
CA ASP A 138 -3.06 -10.02 -15.20
C ASP A 138 -4.18 -10.05 -14.16
N PRO A 139 -5.43 -10.31 -14.59
CA PRO A 139 -6.54 -10.44 -13.64
C PRO A 139 -6.38 -11.64 -12.69
N GLY A 140 -5.60 -12.66 -13.06
CA GLY A 140 -5.35 -13.82 -12.21
C GLY A 140 -4.43 -13.52 -11.02
N ALA A 141 -3.64 -12.46 -11.10
CA ALA A 141 -2.74 -12.05 -10.03
C ALA A 141 -3.43 -11.20 -8.95
N ILE A 142 -4.63 -10.68 -9.23
CA ILE A 142 -5.43 -9.86 -8.32
C ILE A 142 -6.74 -10.57 -8.00
N ALA A 143 -6.93 -10.90 -6.74
CA ALA A 143 -8.21 -11.42 -6.26
C ALA A 143 -9.15 -10.26 -5.88
N VAL A 144 -10.37 -10.29 -6.39
CA VAL A 144 -11.47 -9.43 -5.93
C VAL A 144 -12.28 -10.23 -4.93
N THR A 145 -12.19 -9.89 -3.66
CA THR A 145 -12.76 -10.72 -2.59
C THR A 145 -13.19 -9.88 -1.38
N ASP A 146 -14.21 -10.36 -0.70
CA ASP A 146 -14.67 -9.87 0.61
C ASP A 146 -14.13 -10.71 1.78
N ARG A 147 -13.22 -11.67 1.50
CA ARG A 147 -12.60 -12.53 2.51
C ARG A 147 -11.12 -12.66 2.29
N LEU A 148 -10.34 -12.37 3.33
CA LEU A 148 -8.89 -12.46 3.29
C LEU A 148 -8.39 -13.39 4.41
N LEU A 149 -7.63 -14.40 4.04
CA LEU A 149 -6.84 -15.16 5.00
C LEU A 149 -5.52 -14.44 5.19
N VAL A 150 -5.19 -14.06 6.43
CA VAL A 150 -4.09 -13.17 6.73
C VAL A 150 -3.25 -13.67 7.90
N ALA A 151 -1.96 -13.27 7.90
CA ALA A 151 -1.10 -13.36 9.05
C ALA A 151 -1.11 -12.01 9.79
N LEU A 152 -1.58 -12.01 11.04
CA LEU A 152 -1.67 -10.83 11.90
C LEU A 152 -0.52 -10.82 12.89
N ARG A 153 0.18 -9.69 12.94
CA ARG A 153 1.15 -9.40 14.00
C ARG A 153 0.56 -8.34 14.93
N SER A 154 0.45 -8.66 16.20
CA SER A 154 0.10 -7.65 17.21
C SER A 154 1.30 -6.73 17.45
N PRO A 155 1.12 -5.42 17.52
CA PRO A 155 2.22 -4.55 17.90
C PRO A 155 2.61 -4.83 19.34
N ALA A 156 3.84 -5.32 19.56
CA ALA A 156 4.45 -5.39 20.88
C ALA A 156 4.75 -3.97 21.37
N GLY A 157 4.46 -3.66 22.63
CA GLY A 157 4.83 -2.39 23.22
C GLY A 157 4.68 -2.41 24.74
N PRO A 158 5.52 -1.66 25.49
CA PRO A 158 5.41 -1.57 26.94
C PRO A 158 4.04 -1.06 27.35
N GLY A 159 3.38 -1.77 28.27
CA GLY A 159 2.06 -1.42 28.79
C GLY A 159 0.85 -1.77 27.89
N ARG A 160 1.07 -2.33 26.73
CA ARG A 160 0.03 -2.95 25.90
C ARG A 160 0.19 -4.46 26.05
N GLY A 161 -0.48 -5.06 27.04
CA GLY A 161 -0.61 -6.50 27.12
C GLY A 161 -1.00 -7.08 25.75
N GLU A 162 -0.72 -8.35 25.49
CA GLU A 162 -1.13 -9.04 24.25
C GLU A 162 -2.60 -8.78 23.98
N ARG A 163 -2.87 -7.70 23.26
CA ARG A 163 -4.19 -7.43 22.74
C ARG A 163 -4.35 -8.30 21.51
N SER A 164 -4.70 -9.56 21.76
CA SER A 164 -5.22 -10.41 20.69
C SER A 164 -6.42 -9.71 20.07
N TRP A 165 -6.52 -9.78 18.77
CA TRP A 165 -7.69 -9.30 18.06
C TRP A 165 -8.88 -10.13 18.51
N GLY A 166 -9.94 -9.48 19.03
CA GLY A 166 -11.14 -10.16 19.48
C GLY A 166 -11.90 -10.75 18.29
N GLU A 167 -12.41 -11.99 18.47
CA GLU A 167 -13.34 -12.56 17.50
C GLU A 167 -14.60 -11.69 17.45
N GLY A 168 -15.03 -11.34 16.23
CA GLY A 168 -16.16 -10.44 16.01
C GLY A 168 -15.83 -8.95 16.15
N GLU A 169 -14.57 -8.60 16.45
CA GLU A 169 -14.16 -7.19 16.52
C GLU A 169 -14.22 -6.54 15.13
N THR A 170 -14.86 -5.36 15.06
CA THR A 170 -14.89 -4.54 13.84
C THR A 170 -13.69 -3.62 13.80
N LEU A 171 -12.92 -3.70 12.73
CA LEU A 171 -11.71 -2.94 12.49
C LEU A 171 -11.79 -2.26 11.12
N ARG A 172 -10.89 -1.30 10.88
CA ARG A 172 -10.65 -0.70 9.58
C ARG A 172 -9.38 -1.30 8.97
N LEU A 173 -9.55 -2.00 7.84
CA LEU A 173 -8.45 -2.47 6.99
C LEU A 173 -7.95 -1.33 6.12
N HIS A 174 -6.63 -1.22 5.98
CA HIS A 174 -5.96 -0.39 5.00
C HIS A 174 -5.02 -1.27 4.19
N VAL A 175 -5.31 -1.46 2.90
CA VAL A 175 -4.49 -2.21 1.95
C VAL A 175 -4.24 -1.36 0.72
N ALA A 176 -2.97 -1.09 0.39
CA ALA A 176 -2.59 -0.15 -0.66
C ALA A 176 -3.28 1.22 -0.47
N THR A 177 -4.18 1.61 -1.37
CA THR A 177 -4.95 2.86 -1.30
C THR A 177 -6.40 2.65 -0.87
N GLU A 178 -6.82 1.39 -0.70
CA GLU A 178 -8.17 1.02 -0.27
C GLU A 178 -8.28 0.99 1.25
N SER A 179 -9.50 1.25 1.73
CA SER A 179 -9.88 1.01 3.11
C SER A 179 -11.28 0.41 3.17
N ALA A 180 -11.46 -0.61 4.00
CA ALA A 180 -12.73 -1.31 4.17
C ALA A 180 -12.95 -1.63 5.66
N ASP A 181 -14.21 -1.74 6.08
CA ASP A 181 -14.52 -2.25 7.41
C ASP A 181 -14.45 -3.76 7.39
N VAL A 182 -13.86 -4.33 8.42
CA VAL A 182 -13.63 -5.76 8.51
C VAL A 182 -14.04 -6.29 9.87
N ILE A 183 -14.57 -7.51 9.87
CA ILE A 183 -14.78 -8.30 11.07
C ILE A 183 -13.70 -9.37 11.11
N VAL A 184 -12.99 -9.47 12.24
CA VAL A 184 -11.98 -10.49 12.46
C VAL A 184 -12.66 -11.77 12.92
N SER A 185 -12.35 -12.87 12.24
CA SER A 185 -12.83 -14.21 12.57
C SER A 185 -11.64 -15.17 12.71
N ARG A 186 -11.81 -16.23 13.50
CA ARG A 186 -10.80 -17.28 13.57
C ARG A 186 -10.72 -18.04 12.24
N ALA A 187 -9.52 -18.42 11.85
CA ALA A 187 -9.29 -19.26 10.66
C ALA A 187 -9.56 -20.76 10.96
N GLY A 188 -9.82 -21.13 12.21
CA GLY A 188 -10.08 -22.49 12.65
C GLY A 188 -10.62 -22.55 14.07
N ARG A 189 -10.79 -23.77 14.63
CA ARG A 189 -11.28 -23.97 16.00
C ARG A 189 -10.32 -23.45 17.09
N ALA A 190 -9.02 -23.42 16.79
CA ALA A 190 -7.99 -22.88 17.67
C ALA A 190 -7.17 -21.83 16.93
N PRO A 191 -6.52 -20.87 17.63
CA PRO A 191 -5.58 -19.94 17.00
C PRO A 191 -4.45 -20.71 16.31
N ILE A 192 -4.15 -20.35 15.07
CA ILE A 192 -3.02 -20.91 14.32
C ILE A 192 -1.88 -19.92 14.41
N ALA A 193 -0.87 -20.24 15.19
CA ALA A 193 0.35 -19.43 15.30
C ALA A 193 1.34 -19.80 14.19
N LEU A 194 2.02 -18.79 13.64
CA LEU A 194 3.09 -18.95 12.66
C LEU A 194 4.46 -18.80 13.37
N PRO A 195 5.54 -19.38 12.79
CA PRO A 195 6.87 -19.31 13.39
C PRO A 195 7.40 -17.92 13.67
N GLY A 196 6.93 -16.89 12.95
CA GLY A 196 7.28 -15.48 13.13
C GLY A 196 6.51 -14.74 14.22
N GLY A 197 5.67 -15.45 15.00
CA GLY A 197 4.84 -14.84 16.04
C GLY A 197 3.55 -14.19 15.52
N GLU A 198 3.23 -14.36 14.24
CA GLU A 198 1.94 -13.98 13.67
C GLU A 198 0.87 -15.04 13.99
N THR A 199 -0.38 -14.60 14.01
CA THR A 199 -1.55 -15.46 14.11
C THR A 199 -2.37 -15.41 12.83
N VAL A 200 -2.80 -16.56 12.35
CA VAL A 200 -3.66 -16.65 11.17
C VAL A 200 -5.08 -16.26 11.54
N ALA A 201 -5.66 -15.37 10.76
CA ALA A 201 -7.04 -14.92 10.90
C ALA A 201 -7.74 -14.83 9.55
N LEU A 202 -9.06 -14.95 9.57
CA LEU A 202 -9.94 -14.66 8.45
C LEU A 202 -10.57 -13.28 8.65
N LEU A 203 -10.36 -12.38 7.71
CA LEU A 203 -11.03 -11.09 7.65
C LEU A 203 -12.22 -11.19 6.73
N ARG A 204 -13.40 -10.76 7.22
CA ARG A 204 -14.62 -10.59 6.42
C ARG A 204 -14.86 -9.11 6.23
N LEU A 205 -14.88 -8.66 4.99
CA LEU A 205 -14.95 -7.27 4.62
C LEU A 205 -16.41 -6.87 4.31
N ASP A 206 -16.73 -5.59 4.53
CA ASP A 206 -18.01 -4.99 4.20
C ASP A 206 -18.27 -4.93 2.68
N ARG A 207 -17.21 -5.00 1.89
CA ARG A 207 -17.25 -5.01 0.43
C ARG A 207 -16.02 -5.70 -0.16
N PRO A 208 -16.09 -6.19 -1.42
CA PRO A 208 -14.94 -6.74 -2.09
C PRO A 208 -13.83 -5.69 -2.30
N VAL A 209 -12.58 -6.11 -2.09
CA VAL A 209 -11.37 -5.33 -2.37
C VAL A 209 -10.49 -6.09 -3.36
N ALA A 210 -9.66 -5.35 -4.09
CA ALA A 210 -8.64 -5.93 -4.95
C ALA A 210 -7.37 -6.15 -4.13
N ALA A 211 -6.95 -7.39 -3.99
CA ALA A 211 -5.77 -7.77 -3.22
C ALA A 211 -4.96 -8.87 -3.93
N ALA A 212 -3.69 -8.96 -3.64
CA ALA A 212 -2.80 -10.01 -4.10
C ALA A 212 -2.15 -10.75 -2.92
N ALA A 213 -1.77 -12.00 -3.15
CA ALA A 213 -1.02 -12.76 -2.16
C ALA A 213 0.28 -12.03 -1.78
N GLY A 214 0.58 -11.97 -0.49
CA GLY A 214 1.73 -11.25 0.05
C GLY A 214 1.54 -9.74 0.19
N ASP A 215 0.35 -9.20 -0.02
CA ASP A 215 0.07 -7.80 0.28
C ASP A 215 0.22 -7.50 1.75
N ARG A 216 0.89 -6.38 2.04
CA ARG A 216 0.95 -5.84 3.40
C ARG A 216 -0.24 -4.91 3.61
N PHE A 217 -0.79 -4.99 4.81
CA PHE A 217 -1.95 -4.20 5.22
C PHE A 217 -1.79 -3.73 6.68
N ALA A 218 -2.61 -2.79 7.08
CA ALA A 218 -2.74 -2.36 8.46
C ALA A 218 -4.19 -2.49 8.92
N LEU A 219 -4.38 -2.95 10.15
CA LEU A 219 -5.68 -2.91 10.84
C LEU A 219 -5.66 -1.82 11.90
N ARG A 220 -6.71 -1.03 11.93
CA ARG A 220 -6.89 0.02 12.93
C ARG A 220 -8.23 -0.17 13.63
N ARG A 221 -8.26 0.04 14.94
CA ARG A 221 -9.53 0.24 15.65
C ARG A 221 -10.13 1.57 15.19
N PRO A 222 -11.44 1.61 14.90
CA PRO A 222 -12.11 2.88 14.70
C PRO A 222 -11.86 3.78 15.92
N SER A 223 -11.52 5.05 15.70
CA SER A 223 -11.52 6.00 16.81
C SER A 223 -12.94 6.07 17.37
N PRO A 224 -13.12 6.12 18.71
CA PRO A 224 -14.42 6.41 19.24
C PRO A 224 -14.91 7.71 18.57
N SER A 225 -16.10 7.67 17.97
CA SER A 225 -16.76 8.87 17.48
C SER A 225 -16.80 9.84 18.66
N ALA A 226 -16.24 11.03 18.49
CA ALA A 226 -16.48 12.10 19.43
C ALA A 226 -18.01 12.33 19.46
N THR A 227 -18.65 11.92 20.56
CA THR A 227 -20.02 12.29 20.91
C THR A 227 -20.06 13.73 21.35
#